data_cbaa432b3dca09097beb8597614ceb61
#
_entry.id   cbaa432b3dca09097beb8597614ceb61
#
_cell.length_a   1.000
_cell.length_b   1.000
_cell.length_c   1.000
_cell.angle_alpha   90.00
_cell.angle_beta   90.00
_cell.angle_gamma   90.00
#
_symmetry.space_group_name_H-M   'P 1'
#
loop_
_entity.id
_entity.type
_entity.pdbx_description
1 polymer ?
#
loop_
_entity_poly.entity_id
_entity_poly.type
_entity_poly.pdbx_seq_one_letter_code
_entity_poly.pdbx_strand_id
1 'polypeptide(L)'
;MQPNRRRMIQSLAGSGLLLPGLLSEMLQGAPANAVEDPLAPRQPHFPAKVKRVIFLFMTGAVSQVDTFDPKPYLDKHHNQSNGKRRFYKGSDWKFRPYGKSGIEVSDLFPNVGSVIDDICMIRSMQNINGDHFGATIGIHTGSATFNRPSIGSWVSYGLGTENQNLPSFMVISPGLPYAGGQVWGSDFLPVLHQGTRIIPGKEPIANMSRRSFSRQQQETELDLLSFFNRQYQEGREQDPNLAGRIKSFETAFGMQMAAPEAFDLSGESAETHALYGLDPGSTEGFGWQCLVARRLAERGVRFIELIDGDTNIDSNWDAHAKMGTYNKLARNVDQPIAALLKDLKRRGMLDETLVVWTTEFGRGVFTPAPGAEGRGHHSRNYCSWLAGGGIRGGMVYGSSDELGNTVAENAVSVHDFQATILQQLGIDHERLTYRHAGRDYRLTDVHGRVVKEIL
;
A
#
# COMPACT_ATOMS: atom_id res chain seq x y z
N MET A 1 -34.32 -28.28 27.59
CA MET A 1 -34.74 -28.27 26.18
C MET A 1 -34.47 -26.89 25.63
N GLN A 2 -33.43 -26.74 24.83
CA GLN A 2 -33.12 -25.44 24.21
C GLN A 2 -34.10 -25.19 23.05
N PRO A 3 -34.66 -23.99 22.91
CA PRO A 3 -35.60 -23.67 21.85
C PRO A 3 -34.85 -23.62 20.52
N ASN A 4 -35.35 -24.36 19.54
CA ASN A 4 -34.84 -24.38 18.19
C ASN A 4 -35.10 -23.03 17.49
N ARG A 5 -34.11 -22.52 16.73
CA ARG A 5 -34.12 -21.23 16.02
C ARG A 5 -35.43 -20.95 15.24
N ARG A 6 -36.02 -21.97 14.66
CA ARG A 6 -37.30 -21.89 13.93
C ARG A 6 -38.50 -21.63 14.79
N ARG A 7 -38.53 -22.16 16.03
CA ARG A 7 -39.59 -21.90 17.02
C ARG A 7 -39.49 -20.49 17.63
N MET A 8 -38.26 -19.99 17.77
CA MET A 8 -38.04 -18.64 18.29
C MET A 8 -38.51 -17.57 17.30
N ILE A 9 -38.22 -17.75 16.00
CA ILE A 9 -38.70 -16.86 14.93
C ILE A 9 -40.24 -16.91 14.81
N GLN A 10 -40.86 -18.08 14.99
CA GLN A 10 -42.31 -18.24 14.97
C GLN A 10 -43.01 -17.62 16.19
N SER A 11 -42.37 -17.61 17.37
CA SER A 11 -42.92 -16.93 18.56
C SER A 11 -42.76 -15.41 18.46
N LEU A 12 -41.75 -14.90 17.77
CA LEU A 12 -41.55 -13.47 17.51
C LEU A 12 -42.58 -12.90 16.51
N ALA A 13 -43.05 -13.69 15.57
CA ALA A 13 -44.06 -13.28 14.60
C ALA A 13 -45.48 -13.22 15.16
N GLY A 14 -45.72 -13.84 16.33
CA GLY A 14 -47.05 -13.95 16.93
C GLY A 14 -47.40 -12.98 18.06
N SER A 15 -46.45 -12.16 18.56
CA SER A 15 -46.69 -11.34 19.78
C SER A 15 -46.09 -9.93 19.70
N GLY A 16 -46.70 -9.09 18.89
CA GLY A 16 -46.21 -7.74 18.55
C GLY A 16 -46.20 -6.70 19.70
N LEU A 17 -46.44 -7.04 20.96
CA LEU A 17 -46.51 -6.08 22.06
C LEU A 17 -45.51 -6.31 23.20
N LEU A 18 -44.79 -7.45 23.23
CA LEU A 18 -43.82 -7.76 24.29
C LEU A 18 -42.35 -7.71 23.82
N LEU A 19 -42.14 -7.43 22.56
CA LEU A 19 -40.81 -7.47 21.94
C LEU A 19 -39.76 -6.52 22.55
N PRO A 20 -40.05 -5.24 22.85
CA PRO A 20 -39.01 -4.32 23.36
C PRO A 20 -38.50 -4.70 24.75
N GLY A 21 -39.37 -5.22 25.63
CA GLY A 21 -38.98 -5.62 26.98
C GLY A 21 -38.18 -6.91 27.03
N LEU A 22 -38.57 -7.92 26.26
CA LEU A 22 -37.83 -9.19 26.15
C LEU A 22 -36.49 -9.02 25.43
N LEU A 23 -36.42 -8.17 24.42
CA LEU A 23 -35.15 -7.79 23.75
C LEU A 23 -34.22 -7.05 24.71
N SER A 24 -34.73 -6.14 25.52
CA SER A 24 -33.94 -5.41 26.52
C SER A 24 -33.41 -6.33 27.63
N GLU A 25 -34.20 -7.28 28.13
CA GLU A 25 -33.70 -8.28 29.10
C GLU A 25 -32.71 -9.26 28.49
N MET A 26 -32.92 -9.69 27.25
CA MET A 26 -31.97 -10.57 26.54
C MET A 26 -30.63 -9.87 26.21
N LEU A 27 -30.65 -8.56 25.99
CA LEU A 27 -29.44 -7.75 25.77
C LEU A 27 -28.70 -7.43 27.09
N GLN A 28 -29.35 -7.52 28.25
CA GLN A 28 -28.74 -7.29 29.57
C GLN A 28 -28.17 -8.56 30.23
N GLY A 29 -28.30 -9.73 29.61
CA GLY A 29 -27.82 -11.01 30.13
C GLY A 29 -26.33 -11.22 30.05
N ALA A 30 -25.68 -11.32 31.22
CA ALA A 30 -24.34 -11.77 31.61
C ALA A 30 -23.13 -11.18 30.82
N PRO A 31 -22.04 -10.80 31.52
CA PRO A 31 -20.81 -10.42 30.86
C PRO A 31 -20.25 -11.65 30.13
N ALA A 32 -20.44 -11.71 28.82
CA ALA A 32 -19.71 -12.63 27.99
C ALA A 32 -18.22 -12.36 28.24
N ASN A 33 -17.42 -13.40 28.45
CA ASN A 33 -15.97 -13.29 28.34
C ASN A 33 -15.71 -12.58 27.01
N ALA A 34 -15.19 -11.36 27.09
CA ALA A 34 -15.01 -10.51 25.92
C ALA A 34 -14.13 -11.29 24.95
N VAL A 35 -14.70 -11.73 23.82
CA VAL A 35 -13.91 -12.24 22.72
C VAL A 35 -13.01 -11.08 22.32
N GLU A 36 -11.72 -11.25 22.49
CA GLU A 36 -10.73 -10.22 22.18
C GLU A 36 -10.93 -9.77 20.73
N ASP A 37 -11.12 -8.46 20.50
CA ASP A 37 -11.28 -7.94 19.14
C ASP A 37 -10.03 -8.28 18.33
N PRO A 38 -10.12 -9.10 17.27
CA PRO A 38 -8.96 -9.55 16.53
C PRO A 38 -8.22 -8.41 15.81
N LEU A 39 -8.86 -7.24 15.65
CA LEU A 39 -8.25 -6.02 15.11
C LEU A 39 -7.91 -4.98 16.20
N ALA A 40 -8.03 -5.30 17.48
CA ALA A 40 -7.59 -4.40 18.54
C ALA A 40 -6.13 -3.96 18.33
N PRO A 41 -5.78 -2.70 18.67
CA PRO A 41 -4.41 -2.23 18.58
C PRO A 41 -3.47 -3.12 19.41
N ARG A 42 -2.39 -3.56 18.79
CA ARG A 42 -1.36 -4.37 19.44
C ARG A 42 -0.10 -3.57 19.67
N GLN A 43 0.59 -3.87 20.76
CA GLN A 43 1.88 -3.25 21.04
C GLN A 43 2.94 -3.76 20.06
N PRO A 44 3.76 -2.88 19.48
CA PRO A 44 4.88 -3.28 18.64
C PRO A 44 5.95 -3.98 19.48
N HIS A 45 6.84 -4.70 18.84
CA HIS A 45 7.95 -5.43 19.50
C HIS A 45 8.96 -4.49 20.16
N PHE A 46 9.09 -3.26 19.66
CA PHE A 46 9.94 -2.18 20.17
C PHE A 46 9.34 -0.82 19.79
N PRO A 47 9.80 0.30 20.36
CA PRO A 47 9.23 1.61 20.05
C PRO A 47 9.24 1.91 18.56
N ALA A 48 8.04 2.08 17.99
CA ALA A 48 7.85 2.43 16.59
C ALA A 48 8.32 3.86 16.31
N LYS A 49 8.88 4.09 15.13
CA LYS A 49 9.20 5.43 14.61
C LYS A 49 8.03 6.02 13.85
N VAL A 50 7.23 5.17 13.21
CA VAL A 50 6.01 5.58 12.49
C VAL A 50 4.80 4.82 12.98
N LYS A 51 3.65 5.44 12.84
CA LYS A 51 2.34 4.83 13.11
C LYS A 51 1.73 4.21 11.87
N ARG A 52 2.12 4.71 10.67
CA ARG A 52 1.49 4.36 9.38
C ARG A 52 2.46 4.39 8.21
N VAL A 53 2.06 3.70 7.15
CA VAL A 53 2.80 3.66 5.87
C VAL A 53 1.87 4.10 4.74
N ILE A 54 2.37 4.96 3.85
CA ILE A 54 1.78 5.23 2.54
C ILE A 54 2.73 4.64 1.50
N PHE A 55 2.27 3.62 0.78
CA PHE A 55 3.06 2.82 -0.14
C PHE A 55 2.65 3.15 -1.58
N LEU A 56 3.54 3.81 -2.33
CA LEU A 56 3.34 4.24 -3.71
C LEU A 56 3.96 3.21 -4.64
N PHE A 57 3.14 2.41 -5.30
CA PHE A 57 3.59 1.38 -6.23
C PHE A 57 3.37 1.82 -7.67
N MET A 58 4.46 1.87 -8.45
CA MET A 58 4.46 2.25 -9.87
C MET A 58 4.49 1.00 -10.73
N THR A 59 3.34 0.58 -11.25
CA THR A 59 3.18 -0.64 -12.05
C THR A 59 3.91 -0.55 -13.39
N GLY A 60 4.71 -1.55 -13.71
CA GLY A 60 5.32 -1.66 -15.04
C GLY A 60 6.81 -1.37 -15.06
N ALA A 61 7.49 -1.39 -13.94
CA ALA A 61 8.95 -1.35 -13.85
C ALA A 61 9.57 -0.03 -14.32
N VAL A 62 9.58 0.96 -13.44
CA VAL A 62 10.14 2.29 -13.70
C VAL A 62 11.65 2.21 -13.98
N SER A 63 12.10 2.86 -15.03
CA SER A 63 13.51 2.91 -15.43
C SER A 63 14.34 3.73 -14.46
N GLN A 64 15.27 3.09 -13.77
CA GLN A 64 16.20 3.74 -12.84
C GLN A 64 17.07 4.78 -13.54
N VAL A 65 17.59 4.46 -14.74
CA VAL A 65 18.53 5.32 -15.47
C VAL A 65 17.86 6.51 -16.19
N ASP A 66 16.53 6.54 -16.22
CA ASP A 66 15.77 7.65 -16.79
C ASP A 66 15.11 8.52 -15.71
N THR A 67 15.17 8.11 -14.42
CA THR A 67 14.46 8.78 -13.33
C THR A 67 15.37 9.26 -12.19
N PHE A 68 16.08 8.35 -11.50
CA PHE A 68 16.77 8.66 -10.25
C PHE A 68 18.24 8.21 -10.20
N ASP A 69 18.75 7.51 -11.21
CA ASP A 69 20.12 6.99 -11.24
C ASP A 69 20.86 7.45 -12.52
N PRO A 70 21.34 8.71 -12.57
CA PRO A 70 22.02 9.26 -13.75
C PRO A 70 23.26 8.48 -14.12
N LYS A 71 23.44 8.22 -15.43
CA LYS A 71 24.57 7.45 -15.99
C LYS A 71 25.24 8.18 -17.15
N PRO A 72 26.11 9.13 -16.86
CA PRO A 72 26.81 9.91 -17.92
C PRO A 72 27.55 9.05 -18.94
N TYR A 73 28.01 7.87 -18.52
CA TYR A 73 28.64 6.93 -19.45
C TYR A 73 27.66 6.43 -20.52
N LEU A 74 26.42 6.09 -20.15
CA LEU A 74 25.42 5.67 -21.14
C LEU A 74 25.05 6.79 -22.10
N ASP A 75 24.96 8.03 -21.62
CA ASP A 75 24.63 9.19 -22.45
C ASP A 75 25.75 9.46 -23.47
N LYS A 76 26.99 9.41 -23.02
CA LYS A 76 28.19 9.58 -23.89
C LYS A 76 28.30 8.51 -24.96
N HIS A 77 27.87 7.27 -24.67
CA HIS A 77 28.02 6.13 -25.58
C HIS A 77 26.69 5.73 -26.23
N HIS A 78 25.67 6.58 -26.15
CA HIS A 78 24.35 6.32 -26.72
C HIS A 78 24.44 5.84 -28.16
N ASN A 79 23.73 4.76 -28.50
CA ASN A 79 23.74 4.08 -29.79
C ASN A 79 25.08 3.46 -30.24
N GLN A 80 26.11 3.45 -29.41
CA GLN A 80 27.34 2.72 -29.70
C GLN A 80 27.20 1.24 -29.35
N SER A 81 27.85 0.38 -30.12
CA SER A 81 27.86 -1.07 -29.84
C SER A 81 28.69 -1.39 -28.59
N ASN A 82 28.19 -2.29 -27.75
CA ASN A 82 28.95 -2.83 -26.62
C ASN A 82 29.86 -4.02 -26.99
N GLY A 83 30.04 -4.30 -28.28
CA GLY A 83 30.83 -5.43 -28.80
C GLY A 83 30.10 -6.80 -28.71
N LYS A 84 28.90 -6.87 -28.14
CA LYS A 84 28.11 -8.11 -27.96
C LYS A 84 26.74 -8.06 -28.66
N ARG A 85 26.67 -7.42 -29.81
CA ARG A 85 25.42 -7.23 -30.59
C ARG A 85 24.31 -6.52 -29.82
N ARG A 86 24.67 -5.63 -28.88
CA ARG A 86 23.76 -4.76 -28.16
C ARG A 86 24.32 -3.34 -28.20
N PHE A 87 23.44 -2.36 -28.00
CA PHE A 87 23.78 -0.96 -28.08
C PHE A 87 23.45 -0.28 -26.75
N TYR A 88 24.35 0.62 -26.29
CA TYR A 88 24.09 1.43 -25.11
C TYR A 88 22.92 2.36 -25.38
N LYS A 89 21.99 2.47 -24.39
CA LYS A 89 20.92 3.45 -24.44
C LYS A 89 21.08 4.42 -23.28
N GLY A 90 21.46 5.68 -23.61
CA GLY A 90 21.43 6.80 -22.67
C GLY A 90 19.99 7.21 -22.30
N SER A 91 19.86 8.14 -21.39
CA SER A 91 18.56 8.71 -21.03
C SER A 91 18.11 9.73 -22.08
N ASP A 92 16.80 9.76 -22.33
CA ASP A 92 16.17 10.78 -23.18
C ASP A 92 15.93 12.10 -22.41
N TRP A 93 16.13 12.10 -21.08
CA TRP A 93 15.94 13.24 -20.19
C TRP A 93 17.22 13.66 -19.49
N LYS A 94 17.33 14.96 -19.18
CA LYS A 94 18.45 15.52 -18.44
C LYS A 94 18.25 15.32 -16.94
N PHE A 95 19.35 15.22 -16.23
CA PHE A 95 19.40 15.21 -14.79
C PHE A 95 19.90 16.56 -14.26
N ARG A 96 19.36 17.00 -13.14
CA ARG A 96 19.75 18.23 -12.46
C ARG A 96 19.86 17.99 -10.97
N PRO A 97 20.79 18.69 -10.28
CA PRO A 97 20.86 18.67 -8.82
C PRO A 97 19.68 19.43 -8.20
N TYR A 98 19.11 18.88 -7.14
CA TYR A 98 18.02 19.48 -6.39
C TYR A 98 18.34 19.53 -4.89
N GLY A 99 17.63 20.42 -4.17
CA GLY A 99 17.73 20.59 -2.74
C GLY A 99 19.12 21.06 -2.27
N LYS A 100 19.34 21.00 -0.97
CA LYS A 100 20.64 21.27 -0.35
C LYS A 100 21.57 20.07 -0.50
N SER A 101 21.01 18.87 -0.60
CA SER A 101 21.75 17.62 -0.80
C SER A 101 22.43 17.52 -2.18
N GLY A 102 21.93 18.28 -3.17
CA GLY A 102 22.45 18.22 -4.54
C GLY A 102 22.19 16.90 -5.25
N ILE A 103 21.26 16.09 -4.79
CA ILE A 103 20.90 14.82 -5.44
C ILE A 103 20.31 15.11 -6.81
N GLU A 104 20.86 14.44 -7.82
CA GLU A 104 20.41 14.58 -9.20
C GLU A 104 19.14 13.77 -9.44
N VAL A 105 18.13 14.44 -10.02
CA VAL A 105 16.82 13.90 -10.41
C VAL A 105 16.57 14.27 -11.87
N SER A 106 15.92 13.37 -12.60
CA SER A 106 15.55 13.58 -14.00
C SER A 106 14.51 14.71 -14.16
N ASP A 107 14.53 15.37 -15.31
CA ASP A 107 13.52 16.37 -15.72
C ASP A 107 12.09 15.78 -15.77
N LEU A 108 11.93 14.46 -15.64
CA LEU A 108 10.63 13.79 -15.44
C LEU A 108 10.01 14.10 -14.07
N PHE A 109 10.82 14.33 -13.03
CA PHE A 109 10.40 14.45 -11.64
C PHE A 109 10.83 15.77 -10.95
N PRO A 110 10.59 16.95 -11.57
CA PRO A 110 11.05 18.21 -10.99
C PRO A 110 10.37 18.56 -9.66
N ASN A 111 9.11 18.15 -9.45
CA ASN A 111 8.40 18.40 -8.20
C ASN A 111 8.92 17.50 -7.07
N VAL A 112 9.15 16.20 -7.34
CA VAL A 112 9.82 15.29 -6.39
C VAL A 112 11.24 15.80 -6.10
N GLY A 113 11.95 16.31 -7.11
CA GLY A 113 13.22 16.99 -6.90
C GLY A 113 13.13 18.13 -5.88
N SER A 114 12.05 18.90 -5.87
CA SER A 114 11.86 20.01 -4.91
C SER A 114 11.72 19.58 -3.44
N VAL A 115 11.52 18.30 -3.16
CA VAL A 115 11.42 17.69 -1.83
C VAL A 115 12.49 16.63 -1.57
N ILE A 116 13.53 16.60 -2.40
CA ILE A 116 14.56 15.55 -2.35
C ILE A 116 15.32 15.49 -1.02
N ASP A 117 15.42 16.60 -0.31
CA ASP A 117 16.06 16.67 1.02
C ASP A 117 15.28 15.93 2.10
N ASP A 118 14.02 15.56 1.87
CA ASP A 118 13.21 14.72 2.75
C ASP A 118 13.27 13.22 2.34
N ILE A 119 13.94 12.89 1.24
CA ILE A 119 13.96 11.56 0.62
C ILE A 119 15.31 10.87 0.84
N CYS A 120 15.27 9.60 1.23
CA CYS A 120 16.39 8.67 1.10
C CYS A 120 16.23 7.88 -0.19
N MET A 121 17.09 8.14 -1.17
CA MET A 121 17.10 7.45 -2.46
C MET A 121 17.94 6.17 -2.38
N ILE A 122 17.34 5.01 -2.68
CA ILE A 122 18.04 3.72 -2.75
C ILE A 122 18.29 3.40 -4.21
N ARG A 123 19.55 3.41 -4.63
CA ARG A 123 19.97 3.12 -6.04
C ARG A 123 20.49 1.69 -6.23
N SER A 124 20.22 0.82 -5.28
CA SER A 124 20.80 -0.53 -5.21
C SER A 124 19.76 -1.62 -4.96
N MET A 125 18.50 -1.36 -5.30
CA MET A 125 17.45 -2.36 -5.18
C MET A 125 17.67 -3.52 -6.16
N GLN A 126 17.37 -4.75 -5.71
CA GLN A 126 17.42 -5.96 -6.52
C GLN A 126 16.16 -6.79 -6.33
N ASN A 127 15.62 -7.31 -7.44
CA ASN A 127 14.58 -8.33 -7.41
C ASN A 127 15.10 -9.62 -8.07
N ILE A 128 14.71 -10.76 -7.53
CA ILE A 128 15.12 -12.08 -8.04
C ILE A 128 14.38 -12.46 -9.33
N ASN A 129 13.24 -11.83 -9.61
CA ASN A 129 12.40 -12.11 -10.77
C ASN A 129 12.43 -10.95 -11.78
N GLY A 130 12.42 -11.28 -13.06
CA GLY A 130 12.43 -10.32 -14.19
C GLY A 130 11.15 -10.32 -15.01
N ASP A 131 10.09 -11.02 -14.56
CA ASP A 131 8.75 -10.91 -15.13
C ASP A 131 7.82 -10.11 -14.19
N HIS A 132 6.88 -9.37 -14.77
CA HIS A 132 6.02 -8.46 -14.01
C HIS A 132 5.18 -9.18 -12.96
N PHE A 133 4.60 -10.34 -13.27
CA PHE A 133 3.72 -11.04 -12.34
C PHE A 133 4.48 -11.49 -11.08
N GLY A 134 5.56 -12.27 -11.25
CA GLY A 134 6.35 -12.78 -10.14
C GLY A 134 7.04 -11.67 -9.35
N ALA A 135 7.57 -10.64 -10.03
CA ALA A 135 8.22 -9.53 -9.36
C ALA A 135 7.24 -8.65 -8.57
N THR A 136 6.04 -8.42 -9.10
CA THR A 136 4.98 -7.68 -8.42
C THR A 136 4.52 -8.42 -7.17
N ILE A 137 4.28 -9.74 -7.25
CA ILE A 137 3.99 -10.53 -6.04
C ILE A 137 5.16 -10.46 -5.07
N GLY A 138 6.39 -10.60 -5.54
CA GLY A 138 7.59 -10.60 -4.72
C GLY A 138 7.73 -9.36 -3.86
N ILE A 139 7.59 -8.15 -4.46
CA ILE A 139 7.74 -6.88 -3.72
C ILE A 139 6.63 -6.69 -2.67
N HIS A 140 5.42 -7.25 -2.88
CA HIS A 140 4.32 -7.14 -1.94
C HIS A 140 4.28 -8.24 -0.87
N THR A 141 4.75 -9.46 -1.18
CA THR A 141 4.53 -10.63 -0.31
C THR A 141 5.81 -11.33 0.14
N GLY A 142 6.98 -10.90 -0.36
CA GLY A 142 8.26 -11.57 -0.11
C GLY A 142 8.42 -12.91 -0.85
N SER A 143 7.50 -13.27 -1.77
CA SER A 143 7.57 -14.52 -2.54
C SER A 143 7.14 -14.30 -3.99
N ALA A 144 8.01 -14.59 -4.94
CA ALA A 144 7.71 -14.46 -6.36
C ALA A 144 6.97 -15.70 -6.95
N THR A 145 6.80 -16.77 -6.19
CA THR A 145 6.28 -18.06 -6.70
C THR A 145 5.09 -18.62 -5.93
N PHE A 146 4.96 -18.27 -4.66
CA PHE A 146 3.90 -18.79 -3.79
C PHE A 146 3.00 -17.65 -3.33
N ASN A 147 1.71 -17.90 -3.29
CA ASN A 147 0.79 -16.98 -2.65
C ASN A 147 1.13 -16.86 -1.16
N ARG A 148 1.30 -15.65 -0.70
CA ARG A 148 1.58 -15.31 0.70
C ARG A 148 0.91 -13.99 1.06
N PRO A 149 0.64 -13.74 2.33
CA PRO A 149 0.07 -12.47 2.75
C PRO A 149 0.96 -11.29 2.35
N SER A 150 0.31 -10.22 1.91
CA SER A 150 1.00 -8.99 1.56
C SER A 150 1.58 -8.27 2.78
N ILE A 151 2.53 -7.36 2.56
CA ILE A 151 3.13 -6.53 3.62
C ILE A 151 2.05 -5.76 4.40
N GLY A 152 1.03 -5.19 3.72
CA GLY A 152 -0.09 -4.52 4.40
C GLY A 152 -0.90 -5.46 5.28
N SER A 153 -1.10 -6.71 4.84
CA SER A 153 -1.76 -7.76 5.65
C SER A 153 -0.93 -8.14 6.87
N TRP A 154 0.40 -8.26 6.74
CA TRP A 154 1.30 -8.50 7.86
C TRP A 154 1.31 -7.34 8.87
N VAL A 155 1.28 -6.09 8.40
CA VAL A 155 1.18 -4.90 9.27
C VAL A 155 -0.15 -4.90 10.02
N SER A 156 -1.26 -5.19 9.32
CA SER A 156 -2.58 -5.35 9.94
C SER A 156 -2.60 -6.45 11.00
N TYR A 157 -2.00 -7.61 10.70
CA TYR A 157 -1.91 -8.74 11.63
C TYR A 157 -1.04 -8.40 12.84
N GLY A 158 0.10 -7.75 12.63
CA GLY A 158 1.06 -7.44 13.71
C GLY A 158 0.59 -6.34 14.66
N LEU A 159 -0.11 -5.32 14.16
CA LEU A 159 -0.43 -4.10 14.92
C LEU A 159 -1.92 -3.84 15.13
N GLY A 160 -2.81 -4.53 14.43
CA GLY A 160 -4.24 -4.25 14.46
C GLY A 160 -4.57 -2.87 13.84
N THR A 161 -5.69 -2.28 14.23
CA THR A 161 -6.14 -0.96 13.75
C THR A 161 -6.21 0.07 14.86
N GLU A 162 -5.91 1.34 14.53
CA GLU A 162 -6.16 2.48 15.43
C GLU A 162 -7.60 3.00 15.31
N ASN A 163 -8.26 2.71 14.19
CA ASN A 163 -9.62 3.15 13.91
C ASN A 163 -10.52 1.93 13.68
N GLN A 164 -11.44 1.68 14.61
CA GLN A 164 -12.36 0.52 14.54
C GLN A 164 -13.41 0.65 13.41
N ASN A 165 -13.59 1.84 12.85
CA ASN A 165 -14.54 2.12 11.77
C ASN A 165 -13.93 2.07 10.37
N LEU A 166 -12.60 1.90 10.26
CA LEU A 166 -11.90 1.79 8.99
C LEU A 166 -10.97 0.57 9.00
N PRO A 167 -10.80 -0.12 7.85
CA PRO A 167 -9.80 -1.16 7.72
C PRO A 167 -8.41 -0.63 8.05
N SER A 168 -7.57 -1.44 8.69
CA SER A 168 -6.18 -1.11 8.95
C SER A 168 -5.31 -1.08 7.69
N PHE A 169 -5.76 -1.75 6.61
CA PHE A 169 -5.12 -1.79 5.31
C PHE A 169 -6.10 -1.44 4.19
N MET A 170 -5.80 -0.36 3.46
CA MET A 170 -6.60 0.12 2.33
C MET A 170 -5.74 0.30 1.09
N VAL A 171 -6.29 -0.01 -0.08
CA VAL A 171 -5.57 0.01 -1.37
C VAL A 171 -6.34 0.87 -2.37
N ILE A 172 -5.76 1.98 -2.79
CA ILE A 172 -6.33 2.86 -3.81
C ILE A 172 -5.78 2.44 -5.17
N SER A 173 -6.61 1.79 -5.97
CA SER A 173 -6.20 1.16 -7.21
C SER A 173 -7.28 1.34 -8.29
N PRO A 174 -7.09 2.26 -9.25
CA PRO A 174 -8.04 2.46 -10.35
C PRO A 174 -8.21 1.22 -11.21
N GLY A 175 -7.10 0.63 -11.63
CA GLY A 175 -7.01 -0.63 -12.36
C GLY A 175 -6.46 -1.77 -11.48
N LEU A 176 -6.17 -2.90 -12.08
CA LEU A 176 -5.47 -4.01 -11.43
C LEU A 176 -4.00 -4.03 -11.87
N PRO A 177 -3.03 -4.07 -10.93
CA PRO A 177 -1.63 -4.27 -11.29
C PRO A 177 -1.39 -5.68 -11.83
N TYR A 178 -0.18 -5.97 -12.26
CA TYR A 178 0.24 -7.34 -12.49
C TYR A 178 0.02 -8.15 -11.20
N ALA A 179 -0.43 -9.40 -11.33
CA ALA A 179 -0.88 -10.25 -10.23
C ALA A 179 -2.22 -9.85 -9.57
N GLY A 180 -2.88 -8.78 -10.02
CA GLY A 180 -4.24 -8.42 -9.60
C GLY A 180 -4.37 -8.25 -8.09
N GLY A 181 -5.46 -8.73 -7.51
CA GLY A 181 -5.76 -8.61 -6.08
C GLY A 181 -4.87 -9.41 -5.14
N GLN A 182 -3.97 -10.25 -5.64
CA GLN A 182 -3.04 -11.00 -4.82
C GLN A 182 -2.05 -10.08 -4.05
N VAL A 183 -1.76 -8.88 -4.60
CA VAL A 183 -0.83 -7.92 -4.00
C VAL A 183 -1.34 -7.31 -2.69
N TRP A 184 -2.64 -7.39 -2.41
CA TRP A 184 -3.24 -7.00 -1.12
C TRP A 184 -3.97 -8.13 -0.42
N GLY A 185 -3.71 -9.37 -0.82
CA GLY A 185 -4.31 -10.57 -0.23
C GLY A 185 -3.79 -10.85 1.17
N SER A 186 -4.64 -11.45 2.02
CA SER A 186 -4.26 -11.98 3.33
C SER A 186 -3.80 -13.43 3.28
N ASP A 187 -4.10 -14.14 2.19
CA ASP A 187 -3.77 -15.54 1.93
C ASP A 187 -4.06 -16.44 3.17
N PHE A 188 -3.05 -17.02 3.81
CA PHE A 188 -3.22 -17.87 4.99
C PHE A 188 -3.45 -17.09 6.30
N LEU A 189 -3.24 -15.78 6.34
CA LEU A 189 -3.69 -14.95 7.47
C LEU A 189 -5.22 -14.83 7.47
N PRO A 190 -5.85 -14.58 8.62
CA PRO A 190 -7.29 -14.35 8.67
C PRO A 190 -7.73 -13.23 7.70
N VAL A 191 -8.86 -13.46 7.03
CA VAL A 191 -9.39 -12.59 5.94
C VAL A 191 -9.58 -11.12 6.37
N LEU A 192 -9.76 -10.84 7.65
CA LEU A 192 -9.89 -9.49 8.21
C LEU A 192 -8.64 -8.61 8.02
N HIS A 193 -7.49 -9.22 7.71
CA HIS A 193 -6.25 -8.51 7.43
C HIS A 193 -6.04 -8.21 5.94
N GLN A 194 -6.96 -8.65 5.08
CA GLN A 194 -6.92 -8.37 3.65
C GLN A 194 -7.11 -6.87 3.37
N GLY A 195 -6.39 -6.34 2.37
CA GLY A 195 -6.56 -4.97 1.93
C GLY A 195 -7.94 -4.71 1.34
N THR A 196 -8.55 -3.59 1.73
CA THR A 196 -9.82 -3.12 1.16
C THR A 196 -9.53 -2.21 -0.02
N ARG A 197 -9.95 -2.63 -1.22
CA ARG A 197 -9.75 -1.85 -2.44
C ARG A 197 -10.71 -0.67 -2.52
N ILE A 198 -10.15 0.50 -2.85
CA ILE A 198 -10.84 1.74 -3.20
C ILE A 198 -10.62 1.98 -4.70
N ILE A 199 -11.69 2.18 -5.45
CA ILE A 199 -11.62 2.50 -6.88
C ILE A 199 -11.97 3.99 -7.02
N PRO A 200 -11.02 4.86 -7.45
CA PRO A 200 -11.33 6.27 -7.68
C PRO A 200 -12.58 6.45 -8.55
N GLY A 201 -13.41 7.41 -8.21
CA GLY A 201 -14.69 7.67 -8.85
C GLY A 201 -15.73 8.21 -7.88
N LYS A 202 -16.96 8.36 -8.35
CA LYS A 202 -18.08 8.88 -7.54
C LYS A 202 -18.51 7.97 -6.39
N GLU A 203 -18.28 6.66 -6.52
CA GLU A 203 -18.58 5.65 -5.50
C GLU A 203 -17.32 4.80 -5.26
N PRO A 204 -16.34 5.31 -4.48
CA PRO A 204 -15.03 4.68 -4.33
C PRO A 204 -15.07 3.27 -3.73
N ILE A 205 -16.10 2.98 -2.94
CA ILE A 205 -16.37 1.64 -2.39
C ILE A 205 -17.82 1.31 -2.69
N ALA A 206 -18.04 0.15 -3.30
CA ALA A 206 -19.39 -0.30 -3.69
C ALA A 206 -20.31 -0.45 -2.45
N ASN A 207 -21.58 -0.08 -2.62
CA ASN A 207 -22.62 -0.21 -1.60
C ASN A 207 -22.40 0.61 -0.31
N MET A 208 -21.63 1.70 -0.38
CA MET A 208 -21.48 2.63 0.74
C MET A 208 -22.73 3.44 1.01
N SER A 209 -23.52 3.76 -0.01
CA SER A 209 -24.79 4.47 0.13
C SER A 209 -25.91 3.52 0.57
N ARG A 210 -26.69 3.94 1.56
CA ARG A 210 -27.87 3.20 2.00
C ARG A 210 -28.96 3.24 0.94
N ARG A 211 -29.51 2.08 0.59
CA ARG A 211 -30.54 1.99 -0.46
C ARG A 211 -31.98 2.08 0.07
N SER A 212 -32.29 1.76 1.34
CA SER A 212 -33.69 1.62 1.76
C SER A 212 -34.03 1.78 3.24
N PHE A 213 -33.08 1.89 4.17
CA PHE A 213 -33.38 1.92 5.60
C PHE A 213 -32.89 3.20 6.27
N SER A 214 -33.58 3.65 7.33
CA SER A 214 -33.05 4.70 8.20
C SER A 214 -31.83 4.18 8.95
N ARG A 215 -30.96 5.08 9.41
CA ARG A 215 -29.79 4.74 10.23
C ARG A 215 -30.20 3.89 11.44
N GLN A 216 -31.25 4.29 12.13
CA GLN A 216 -31.74 3.60 13.33
C GLN A 216 -32.24 2.18 13.04
N GLN A 217 -32.88 1.96 11.90
CA GLN A 217 -33.29 0.61 11.49
C GLN A 217 -32.09 -0.28 11.20
N GLN A 218 -31.07 0.25 10.53
CA GLN A 218 -29.85 -0.50 10.24
C GLN A 218 -29.06 -0.83 11.51
N GLU A 219 -28.93 0.11 12.45
CA GLU A 219 -28.35 -0.14 13.78
C GLU A 219 -29.07 -1.27 14.51
N THR A 220 -30.40 -1.23 14.53
CA THR A 220 -31.21 -2.28 15.16
C THR A 220 -31.01 -3.66 14.52
N GLU A 221 -30.92 -3.72 13.18
CA GLU A 221 -30.65 -4.99 12.47
C GLU A 221 -29.25 -5.53 12.81
N LEU A 222 -28.26 -4.66 12.91
CA LEU A 222 -26.89 -5.06 13.26
C LEU A 222 -26.77 -5.52 14.71
N ASP A 223 -27.45 -4.86 15.64
CA ASP A 223 -27.52 -5.30 17.04
C ASP A 223 -28.13 -6.69 17.14
N LEU A 224 -29.20 -6.94 16.38
CA LEU A 224 -29.84 -8.25 16.33
C LEU A 224 -28.93 -9.31 15.68
N LEU A 225 -28.24 -8.97 14.60
CA LEU A 225 -27.24 -9.84 13.97
C LEU A 225 -26.10 -10.14 14.92
N SER A 226 -25.57 -9.14 15.64
CA SER A 226 -24.50 -9.29 16.61
C SER A 226 -24.91 -10.19 17.77
N PHE A 227 -26.17 -10.08 18.22
CA PHE A 227 -26.73 -10.99 19.23
C PHE A 227 -26.73 -12.45 18.71
N PHE A 228 -27.25 -12.72 17.53
CA PHE A 228 -27.27 -14.08 16.96
C PHE A 228 -25.86 -14.60 16.65
N ASN A 229 -24.96 -13.74 16.21
CA ASN A 229 -23.57 -14.11 15.97
C ASN A 229 -22.87 -14.54 17.26
N ARG A 230 -23.07 -13.81 18.38
CA ARG A 230 -22.54 -14.21 19.70
C ARG A 230 -23.06 -15.57 20.12
N GLN A 231 -24.36 -15.81 20.01
CA GLN A 231 -24.95 -17.12 20.32
C GLN A 231 -24.38 -18.23 19.43
N TYR A 232 -24.12 -17.94 18.16
CA TYR A 232 -23.53 -18.91 17.23
C TYR A 232 -22.06 -19.18 17.52
N GLN A 233 -21.34 -18.21 18.09
CA GLN A 233 -19.95 -18.36 18.51
C GLN A 233 -19.80 -19.21 19.78
N GLU A 234 -20.81 -19.30 20.62
CA GLU A 234 -20.78 -20.15 21.83
C GLU A 234 -20.40 -21.59 21.46
N GLY A 235 -19.31 -22.10 22.04
CA GLY A 235 -18.73 -23.42 21.73
C GLY A 235 -17.94 -23.47 20.40
N ARG A 236 -17.70 -22.31 19.75
CA ARG A 236 -16.91 -22.16 18.53
C ARG A 236 -15.89 -21.03 18.62
N GLU A 237 -15.49 -20.68 19.83
CA GLU A 237 -14.57 -19.55 20.13
C GLU A 237 -13.20 -19.76 19.49
N GLN A 238 -12.85 -21.02 19.16
CA GLN A 238 -11.61 -21.39 18.52
C GLN A 238 -11.63 -21.25 16.97
N ASP A 239 -12.78 -20.86 16.38
CA ASP A 239 -12.88 -20.68 14.93
C ASP A 239 -12.52 -19.24 14.52
N PRO A 240 -11.27 -18.98 14.07
CA PRO A 240 -10.82 -17.65 13.69
C PRO A 240 -11.53 -17.13 12.44
N ASN A 241 -12.03 -18.02 11.58
CA ASN A 241 -12.74 -17.63 10.37
C ASN A 241 -14.13 -17.06 10.70
N LEU A 242 -14.80 -17.64 11.70
CA LEU A 242 -16.10 -17.12 12.16
C LEU A 242 -15.95 -15.74 12.79
N ALA A 243 -14.99 -15.57 13.70
CA ALA A 243 -14.69 -14.28 14.32
C ALA A 243 -14.30 -13.22 13.28
N GLY A 244 -13.40 -13.57 12.35
CA GLY A 244 -12.97 -12.70 11.27
C GLY A 244 -14.12 -12.28 10.35
N ARG A 245 -15.05 -13.19 10.04
CA ARG A 245 -16.23 -12.88 9.21
C ARG A 245 -17.19 -11.91 9.91
N ILE A 246 -17.45 -12.11 11.19
CA ILE A 246 -18.28 -11.20 11.98
C ILE A 246 -17.64 -9.81 12.00
N LYS A 247 -16.36 -9.72 12.33
CA LYS A 247 -15.63 -8.45 12.35
C LYS A 247 -15.61 -7.75 11.01
N SER A 248 -15.52 -8.49 9.89
CA SER A 248 -15.59 -7.90 8.55
C SER A 248 -16.92 -7.18 8.27
N PHE A 249 -18.04 -7.74 8.73
CA PHE A 249 -19.34 -7.07 8.61
C PHE A 249 -19.46 -5.83 9.50
N GLU A 250 -18.94 -5.89 10.73
CA GLU A 250 -18.89 -4.73 11.63
C GLU A 250 -18.04 -3.61 11.07
N THR A 251 -16.87 -3.95 10.52
CA THR A 251 -15.99 -2.98 9.85
C THR A 251 -16.65 -2.38 8.61
N ALA A 252 -17.34 -3.19 7.80
CA ALA A 252 -18.08 -2.70 6.63
C ALA A 252 -19.17 -1.69 7.00
N PHE A 253 -19.86 -1.91 8.13
CA PHE A 253 -20.81 -0.94 8.65
C PHE A 253 -20.12 0.34 9.17
N GLY A 254 -19.06 0.20 9.95
CA GLY A 254 -18.22 1.33 10.38
C GLY A 254 -17.74 2.18 9.20
N MET A 255 -17.35 1.52 8.10
CA MET A 255 -16.94 2.19 6.87
C MET A 255 -18.07 3.02 6.24
N GLN A 256 -19.32 2.55 6.23
CA GLN A 256 -20.46 3.32 5.72
C GLN A 256 -20.64 4.65 6.46
N MET A 257 -20.15 4.72 7.69
CA MET A 257 -20.23 5.91 8.54
C MET A 257 -19.00 6.82 8.41
N ALA A 258 -17.80 6.25 8.38
CA ALA A 258 -16.54 6.97 8.51
C ALA A 258 -15.86 7.26 7.14
N ALA A 259 -16.01 6.35 6.17
CA ALA A 259 -15.30 6.47 4.91
C ALA A 259 -15.82 7.58 3.97
N PRO A 260 -17.14 7.91 3.90
CA PRO A 260 -17.60 9.03 3.09
C PRO A 260 -16.87 10.33 3.36
N GLU A 261 -16.61 10.63 4.64
CA GLU A 261 -15.84 11.83 5.01
C GLU A 261 -14.39 11.81 4.53
N ALA A 262 -13.76 10.63 4.43
CA ALA A 262 -12.40 10.52 3.92
C ALA A 262 -12.32 10.82 2.42
N PHE A 263 -13.36 10.48 1.66
CA PHE A 263 -13.44 10.65 0.21
C PHE A 263 -14.03 12.00 -0.22
N ASP A 264 -14.77 12.67 0.67
CA ASP A 264 -15.30 14.00 0.39
C ASP A 264 -14.20 15.06 0.52
N LEU A 265 -13.70 15.53 -0.61
CA LEU A 265 -12.66 16.56 -0.69
C LEU A 265 -13.22 18.00 -0.69
N SER A 266 -14.53 18.17 -0.60
CA SER A 266 -15.17 19.51 -0.66
C SER A 266 -14.77 20.43 0.49
N GLY A 267 -14.36 19.87 1.62
CA GLY A 267 -13.83 20.60 2.79
C GLY A 267 -12.36 21.00 2.69
N GLU A 268 -11.63 20.56 1.65
CA GLU A 268 -10.24 20.96 1.45
C GLU A 268 -10.14 22.37 0.84
N SER A 269 -9.11 23.13 1.19
CA SER A 269 -8.91 24.46 0.66
C SER A 269 -8.52 24.46 -0.82
N ALA A 270 -8.80 25.57 -1.53
CA ALA A 270 -8.36 25.75 -2.91
C ALA A 270 -6.84 25.61 -3.07
N GLU A 271 -6.06 26.03 -2.06
CA GLU A 271 -4.61 25.87 -2.01
C GLU A 271 -4.22 24.37 -1.94
N THR A 272 -4.94 23.56 -1.14
CA THR A 272 -4.72 22.12 -1.07
C THR A 272 -5.05 21.46 -2.42
N HIS A 273 -6.18 21.79 -3.04
CA HIS A 273 -6.50 21.27 -4.37
C HIS A 273 -5.41 21.61 -5.39
N ALA A 274 -4.97 22.86 -5.46
CA ALA A 274 -3.90 23.30 -6.37
C ALA A 274 -2.57 22.60 -6.08
N LEU A 275 -2.23 22.38 -4.80
CA LEU A 275 -1.01 21.68 -4.39
C LEU A 275 -0.96 20.26 -4.98
N TYR A 276 -2.07 19.51 -4.90
CA TYR A 276 -2.19 18.15 -5.44
C TYR A 276 -2.52 18.09 -6.94
N GLY A 277 -2.63 19.24 -7.60
CA GLY A 277 -2.97 19.31 -9.03
C GLY A 277 -4.40 18.88 -9.34
N LEU A 278 -5.34 19.17 -8.43
CA LEU A 278 -6.74 18.77 -8.54
C LEU A 278 -7.63 19.96 -8.91
N ASP A 279 -8.53 19.72 -9.84
CA ASP A 279 -9.66 20.62 -10.06
C ASP A 279 -10.73 20.39 -8.98
N PRO A 280 -11.50 21.44 -8.60
CA PRO A 280 -12.62 21.28 -7.67
C PRO A 280 -13.61 20.20 -8.14
N GLY A 281 -13.96 19.27 -7.25
CA GLY A 281 -14.87 18.17 -7.56
C GLY A 281 -14.24 16.97 -8.27
N SER A 282 -12.93 16.96 -8.49
CA SER A 282 -12.22 15.79 -9.00
C SER A 282 -12.41 14.58 -8.08
N THR A 283 -12.73 13.42 -8.67
CA THR A 283 -12.89 12.15 -7.97
C THR A 283 -11.91 11.08 -8.44
N GLU A 284 -10.98 11.43 -9.33
CA GLU A 284 -10.08 10.53 -10.03
C GLU A 284 -8.67 11.15 -10.15
N GLY A 285 -7.73 10.36 -10.65
CA GLY A 285 -6.35 10.76 -10.87
C GLY A 285 -5.45 10.54 -9.65
N PHE A 286 -4.13 10.57 -9.89
CA PHE A 286 -3.17 10.27 -8.83
C PHE A 286 -3.13 11.34 -7.73
N GLY A 287 -3.47 12.60 -8.08
CA GLY A 287 -3.66 13.67 -7.10
C GLY A 287 -4.77 13.37 -6.10
N TRP A 288 -5.90 12.87 -6.58
CA TRP A 288 -7.00 12.41 -5.73
C TRP A 288 -6.56 11.25 -4.82
N GLN A 289 -5.85 10.27 -5.39
CA GLN A 289 -5.33 9.13 -4.61
C GLN A 289 -4.41 9.61 -3.48
N CYS A 290 -3.46 10.49 -3.76
CA CYS A 290 -2.53 11.04 -2.76
C CYS A 290 -3.26 11.84 -1.67
N LEU A 291 -4.22 12.69 -2.04
CA LEU A 291 -4.98 13.48 -1.07
C LEU A 291 -5.88 12.61 -0.19
N VAL A 292 -6.54 11.60 -0.76
CA VAL A 292 -7.33 10.62 -0.01
C VAL A 292 -6.43 9.78 0.91
N ALA A 293 -5.25 9.37 0.44
CA ALA A 293 -4.29 8.65 1.29
C ALA A 293 -3.88 9.46 2.53
N ARG A 294 -3.62 10.77 2.37
CA ARG A 294 -3.35 11.66 3.51
C ARG A 294 -4.55 11.71 4.47
N ARG A 295 -5.78 11.81 3.97
CA ARG A 295 -7.00 11.85 4.79
C ARG A 295 -7.29 10.52 5.50
N LEU A 296 -6.99 9.39 4.87
CA LEU A 296 -7.05 8.07 5.51
C LEU A 296 -5.99 7.93 6.60
N ALA A 297 -4.77 8.44 6.35
CA ALA A 297 -3.69 8.48 7.33
C ALA A 297 -4.07 9.31 8.57
N GLU A 298 -4.72 10.47 8.40
CA GLU A 298 -5.26 11.30 9.48
C GLU A 298 -6.30 10.55 10.33
N ARG A 299 -7.01 9.60 9.73
CA ARG A 299 -8.06 8.80 10.38
C ARG A 299 -7.57 7.48 10.96
N GLY A 300 -6.24 7.27 11.02
CA GLY A 300 -5.64 6.12 11.66
C GLY A 300 -5.59 4.84 10.83
N VAL A 301 -5.70 4.92 9.50
CA VAL A 301 -5.39 3.77 8.63
C VAL A 301 -3.89 3.52 8.65
N ARG A 302 -3.47 2.30 9.00
CA ARG A 302 -2.05 1.97 9.22
C ARG A 302 -1.27 1.74 7.95
N PHE A 303 -1.87 1.10 6.96
CA PHE A 303 -1.21 0.82 5.69
C PHE A 303 -2.12 1.26 4.54
N ILE A 304 -1.64 2.20 3.74
CA ILE A 304 -2.37 2.76 2.61
C ILE A 304 -1.49 2.57 1.38
N GLU A 305 -1.97 1.76 0.45
CA GLU A 305 -1.27 1.51 -0.80
C GLU A 305 -1.94 2.27 -1.94
N LEU A 306 -1.14 2.96 -2.74
CA LEU A 306 -1.56 3.63 -3.97
C LEU A 306 -0.89 2.93 -5.15
N ILE A 307 -1.70 2.44 -6.07
CA ILE A 307 -1.21 1.78 -7.28
C ILE A 307 -1.40 2.72 -8.46
N ASP A 308 -0.29 3.11 -9.08
CA ASP A 308 -0.28 3.86 -10.34
C ASP A 308 -0.19 2.91 -11.52
N GLY A 309 -1.13 3.06 -12.46
CA GLY A 309 -1.22 2.21 -13.63
C GLY A 309 -1.92 0.86 -13.38
N ASP A 310 -2.05 0.13 -14.47
CA ASP A 310 -2.63 -1.22 -14.51
C ASP A 310 -1.82 -2.10 -15.48
N THR A 311 -2.41 -3.19 -15.97
CA THR A 311 -1.74 -4.09 -16.94
C THR A 311 -1.77 -3.56 -18.39
N ASN A 312 -2.39 -2.42 -18.65
CA ASN A 312 -2.38 -1.81 -19.96
C ASN A 312 -1.09 -1.03 -20.18
N ILE A 313 -0.34 -1.38 -21.21
CA ILE A 313 0.96 -0.78 -21.56
C ILE A 313 0.90 0.74 -21.83
N ASP A 314 -0.27 1.28 -22.19
CA ASP A 314 -0.45 2.72 -22.41
C ASP A 314 -0.68 3.50 -21.10
N SER A 315 -0.95 2.80 -20.00
CA SER A 315 -1.24 3.36 -18.68
C SER A 315 -0.28 2.94 -17.58
N ASN A 316 0.83 2.25 -17.92
CA ASN A 316 1.84 1.81 -16.99
C ASN A 316 3.26 2.12 -17.46
N TRP A 317 4.27 1.81 -16.63
CA TRP A 317 5.69 2.11 -16.88
C TRP A 317 6.41 1.07 -17.74
N ASP A 318 5.68 0.10 -18.33
CA ASP A 318 6.25 -0.97 -19.17
C ASP A 318 6.61 -0.50 -20.60
N ALA A 319 7.59 0.37 -20.72
CA ALA A 319 7.97 1.05 -21.95
C ALA A 319 8.94 0.24 -22.83
N HIS A 320 8.49 -0.89 -23.37
CA HIS A 320 9.28 -1.71 -24.28
C HIS A 320 9.51 -1.07 -25.66
N ALA A 321 8.51 -0.36 -26.18
CA ALA A 321 8.55 0.21 -27.51
C ALA A 321 8.99 1.68 -27.52
N LYS A 322 8.50 2.46 -26.56
CA LYS A 322 8.71 3.93 -26.53
C LYS A 322 8.85 4.43 -25.10
N MET A 323 10.03 4.99 -24.77
CA MET A 323 10.21 5.68 -23.49
C MET A 323 9.41 6.99 -23.39
N GLY A 324 9.01 7.59 -24.50
CA GLY A 324 8.23 8.85 -24.52
C GLY A 324 6.91 8.80 -23.75
N THR A 325 6.34 7.61 -23.47
CA THR A 325 5.17 7.43 -22.57
C THR A 325 5.45 7.95 -21.18
N TYR A 326 6.71 7.92 -20.71
CA TYR A 326 7.14 8.42 -19.41
C TYR A 326 6.80 9.89 -19.18
N ASN A 327 6.79 10.72 -20.23
CA ASN A 327 6.40 12.13 -20.10
C ASN A 327 4.97 12.31 -19.56
N LYS A 328 4.05 11.45 -19.98
CA LYS A 328 2.65 11.47 -19.49
C LYS A 328 2.58 10.88 -18.09
N LEU A 329 3.18 9.72 -17.87
CA LEU A 329 3.14 9.00 -16.60
C LEU A 329 3.78 9.81 -15.48
N ALA A 330 4.97 10.36 -15.70
CA ALA A 330 5.66 11.19 -14.72
C ALA A 330 4.87 12.46 -14.39
N ARG A 331 4.32 13.15 -15.39
CA ARG A 331 3.47 14.34 -15.16
C ARG A 331 2.26 14.04 -14.28
N ASN A 332 1.70 12.83 -14.41
CA ASN A 332 0.54 12.40 -13.62
C ASN A 332 0.89 12.21 -12.14
N VAL A 333 2.10 11.76 -11.81
CA VAL A 333 2.46 11.37 -10.43
C VAL A 333 3.41 12.34 -9.73
N ASP A 334 4.24 13.09 -10.45
CA ASP A 334 5.31 13.92 -9.89
C ASP A 334 4.80 15.00 -8.93
N GLN A 335 3.86 15.83 -9.37
CA GLN A 335 3.28 16.88 -8.53
C GLN A 335 2.51 16.32 -7.33
N PRO A 336 1.63 15.31 -7.48
CA PRO A 336 0.92 14.71 -6.35
C PRO A 336 1.82 14.06 -5.30
N ILE A 337 2.88 13.39 -5.71
CA ILE A 337 3.87 12.80 -4.77
C ILE A 337 4.55 13.89 -3.94
N ALA A 338 5.04 14.93 -4.61
CA ALA A 338 5.65 16.07 -3.92
C ALA A 338 4.66 16.81 -3.01
N ALA A 339 3.40 16.92 -3.45
CA ALA A 339 2.32 17.50 -2.66
C ALA A 339 2.06 16.69 -1.38
N LEU A 340 2.01 15.37 -1.49
CA LEU A 340 1.82 14.47 -0.35
C LEU A 340 2.90 14.69 0.71
N LEU A 341 4.18 14.71 0.31
CA LEU A 341 5.28 14.94 1.24
C LEU A 341 5.22 16.34 1.89
N LYS A 342 4.95 17.38 1.10
CA LYS A 342 4.81 18.76 1.60
C LYS A 342 3.62 18.90 2.57
N ASP A 343 2.48 18.28 2.26
CA ASP A 343 1.28 18.37 3.08
C ASP A 343 1.44 17.59 4.40
N LEU A 344 1.98 16.37 4.35
CA LEU A 344 2.33 15.61 5.55
C LEU A 344 3.31 16.37 6.44
N LYS A 345 4.34 16.98 5.86
CA LYS A 345 5.33 17.77 6.60
C LYS A 345 4.70 19.01 7.24
N ARG A 346 3.90 19.77 6.49
CA ARG A 346 3.19 20.96 6.97
C ARG A 346 2.25 20.66 8.13
N ARG A 347 1.64 19.47 8.13
CA ARG A 347 0.73 19.00 9.18
C ARG A 347 1.44 18.34 10.37
N GLY A 348 2.76 18.22 10.35
CA GLY A 348 3.52 17.50 11.37
C GLY A 348 3.28 15.98 11.36
N MET A 349 2.78 15.44 10.25
CA MET A 349 2.47 14.01 10.11
C MET A 349 3.62 13.22 9.50
N LEU A 350 4.56 13.87 8.82
CA LEU A 350 5.64 13.18 8.11
C LEU A 350 6.55 12.40 9.08
N ASP A 351 6.77 12.92 10.29
CA ASP A 351 7.59 12.27 11.32
C ASP A 351 6.98 10.97 11.86
N GLU A 352 5.67 10.78 11.69
CA GLU A 352 4.91 9.60 12.12
C GLU A 352 4.39 8.76 10.94
N THR A 353 4.76 9.11 9.72
CA THR A 353 4.32 8.45 8.47
C THR A 353 5.53 8.09 7.65
N LEU A 354 5.66 6.82 7.28
CA LEU A 354 6.63 6.38 6.29
C LEU A 354 5.99 6.43 4.90
N VAL A 355 6.54 7.24 4.02
CA VAL A 355 6.17 7.25 2.59
C VAL A 355 7.20 6.42 1.83
N VAL A 356 6.71 5.41 1.14
CA VAL A 356 7.50 4.45 0.34
C VAL A 356 7.14 4.63 -1.12
N TRP A 357 8.12 4.75 -1.99
CA TRP A 357 7.95 4.71 -3.43
C TRP A 357 8.77 3.57 -4.01
N THR A 358 8.15 2.73 -4.81
CA THR A 358 8.81 1.58 -5.42
C THR A 358 8.11 1.12 -6.70
N THR A 359 8.75 0.20 -7.38
CA THR A 359 8.27 -0.55 -8.53
C THR A 359 8.74 -2.00 -8.42
N GLU A 360 8.32 -2.87 -9.31
CA GLU A 360 8.67 -4.30 -9.21
C GLU A 360 10.11 -4.62 -9.63
N PHE A 361 10.70 -3.90 -10.62
CA PHE A 361 12.11 -3.97 -11.05
C PHE A 361 12.44 -2.76 -11.94
N GLY A 362 13.62 -2.71 -12.53
CA GLY A 362 14.10 -1.63 -13.39
C GLY A 362 14.08 -1.95 -14.88
N ARG A 363 14.73 -1.10 -15.66
CA ARG A 363 14.81 -1.23 -17.10
C ARG A 363 16.23 -1.42 -17.60
N GLY A 364 16.38 -2.17 -18.70
CA GLY A 364 17.65 -2.49 -19.32
C GLY A 364 18.36 -1.27 -19.90
N VAL A 365 19.67 -1.29 -19.80
CA VAL A 365 20.57 -0.23 -20.30
C VAL A 365 21.04 -0.48 -21.73
N PHE A 366 20.65 -1.61 -22.32
CA PHE A 366 21.01 -2.02 -23.66
C PHE A 366 19.78 -2.24 -24.53
N THR A 367 19.93 -1.93 -25.82
CA THR A 367 18.90 -2.17 -26.83
C THR A 367 19.43 -3.16 -27.93
N PRO A 368 18.50 -3.86 -28.65
CA PRO A 368 18.91 -4.80 -29.70
C PRO A 368 19.43 -4.14 -30.97
N ALA A 369 19.10 -2.87 -31.20
CA ALA A 369 19.47 -2.11 -32.36
C ALA A 369 19.74 -0.65 -31.97
N PRO A 370 20.60 0.08 -32.74
CA PRO A 370 20.74 1.52 -32.56
C PRO A 370 19.43 2.22 -32.89
N GLY A 371 19.09 3.27 -32.14
CA GLY A 371 17.85 4.01 -32.30
C GLY A 371 16.58 3.34 -31.76
N ALA A 372 16.67 2.18 -31.13
CA ALA A 372 15.55 1.59 -30.43
C ALA A 372 15.08 2.48 -29.25
N GLU A 373 13.78 2.83 -29.23
CA GLU A 373 13.25 3.84 -28.31
C GLU A 373 12.91 3.28 -26.92
N GLY A 374 12.59 2.00 -26.79
CA GLY A 374 12.20 1.37 -25.53
C GLY A 374 13.35 0.69 -24.78
N ARG A 375 13.01 0.12 -23.61
CA ARG A 375 13.94 -0.66 -22.79
C ARG A 375 13.31 -1.99 -22.37
N GLY A 376 14.12 -3.06 -22.35
CA GLY A 376 13.72 -4.37 -21.83
C GLY A 376 13.67 -4.41 -20.30
N HIS A 377 13.20 -5.53 -19.73
CA HIS A 377 13.18 -5.75 -18.29
C HIS A 377 14.58 -5.86 -17.68
N HIS A 378 14.73 -5.41 -16.44
CA HIS A 378 15.98 -5.53 -15.71
C HIS A 378 15.77 -5.61 -14.20
N SER A 379 15.95 -6.79 -13.61
CA SER A 379 15.69 -7.03 -12.18
C SER A 379 16.94 -6.86 -11.28
N ARG A 380 18.13 -6.73 -11.87
CA ARG A 380 19.40 -6.73 -11.12
C ARG A 380 19.75 -5.39 -10.49
N ASN A 381 19.10 -4.33 -10.90
CA ASN A 381 19.23 -3.00 -10.33
C ASN A 381 18.01 -2.15 -10.66
N TYR A 382 17.47 -1.49 -9.63
CA TYR A 382 16.43 -0.47 -9.77
C TYR A 382 16.46 0.49 -8.57
N CYS A 383 15.67 1.56 -8.66
CA CYS A 383 15.56 2.55 -7.59
C CYS A 383 14.26 2.40 -6.84
N SER A 384 14.33 2.62 -5.53
CA SER A 384 13.21 2.92 -4.65
C SER A 384 13.61 4.04 -3.71
N TRP A 385 12.64 4.66 -3.03
CA TRP A 385 12.97 5.64 -2.01
C TRP A 385 11.99 5.61 -0.83
N LEU A 386 12.46 6.14 0.29
CA LEU A 386 11.74 6.26 1.53
C LEU A 386 11.79 7.71 2.00
N ALA A 387 10.72 8.18 2.66
CA ALA A 387 10.67 9.51 3.27
C ALA A 387 9.86 9.49 4.56
N GLY A 388 10.19 10.37 5.50
CA GLY A 388 9.52 10.50 6.79
C GLY A 388 9.99 9.50 7.84
N GLY A 389 9.35 9.50 8.97
CA GLY A 389 9.44 8.50 10.04
C GLY A 389 10.81 8.03 10.47
N GLY A 390 11.78 8.92 10.70
CA GLY A 390 13.12 8.54 11.14
C GLY A 390 14.06 8.07 10.04
N ILE A 391 13.63 8.17 8.76
CA ILE A 391 14.50 7.97 7.60
C ILE A 391 15.40 9.19 7.42
N ARG A 392 16.66 8.97 7.13
CA ARG A 392 17.61 10.03 6.80
C ARG A 392 17.32 10.62 5.43
N GLY A 393 16.70 11.79 5.39
CA GLY A 393 16.45 12.54 4.16
C GLY A 393 17.72 13.16 3.56
N GLY A 394 17.66 13.50 2.27
CA GLY A 394 18.75 14.15 1.55
C GLY A 394 19.97 13.25 1.32
N MET A 395 19.79 11.93 1.26
CA MET A 395 20.87 10.99 1.02
C MET A 395 20.58 9.99 -0.10
N VAL A 396 21.63 9.45 -0.66
CA VAL A 396 21.59 8.29 -1.56
C VAL A 396 22.24 7.11 -0.84
N TYR A 397 21.56 5.98 -0.81
CA TYR A 397 22.07 4.72 -0.27
C TYR A 397 22.30 3.71 -1.39
N GLY A 398 23.46 3.09 -1.34
CA GLY A 398 23.92 2.16 -2.36
C GLY A 398 24.17 2.81 -3.71
N SER A 399 24.83 2.07 -4.58
CA SER A 399 25.15 2.51 -5.94
C SER A 399 25.01 1.37 -6.91
N SER A 400 24.67 1.69 -8.16
CA SER A 400 24.82 0.79 -9.29
C SER A 400 26.16 1.02 -9.99
N ASP A 401 26.52 0.09 -10.88
CA ASP A 401 27.71 0.23 -11.71
C ASP A 401 27.61 1.45 -12.65
N GLU A 402 28.69 1.74 -13.38
CA GLU A 402 28.79 2.88 -14.30
C GLU A 402 27.69 2.88 -15.38
N LEU A 403 27.12 1.71 -15.65
CA LEU A 403 26.05 1.54 -16.63
C LEU A 403 24.65 1.55 -16.01
N GLY A 404 24.53 1.41 -14.68
CA GLY A 404 23.25 1.16 -14.03
C GLY A 404 22.69 -0.25 -14.28
N ASN A 405 23.58 -1.18 -14.65
CA ASN A 405 23.19 -2.54 -15.02
C ASN A 405 23.24 -3.53 -13.85
N THR A 406 24.15 -3.33 -12.90
CA THR A 406 24.24 -4.17 -11.68
C THR A 406 24.48 -3.29 -10.47
N VAL A 407 24.13 -3.79 -9.31
CA VAL A 407 24.48 -3.12 -8.05
C VAL A 407 26.00 -3.21 -7.85
N ALA A 408 26.63 -2.09 -7.52
CA ALA A 408 28.06 -1.99 -7.19
C ALA A 408 28.27 -2.01 -5.67
N GLU A 409 27.44 -1.29 -4.89
CA GLU A 409 27.60 -1.17 -3.46
C GLU A 409 26.27 -1.24 -2.72
N ASN A 410 26.30 -1.82 -1.52
CA ASN A 410 25.18 -1.82 -0.58
C ASN A 410 23.87 -2.33 -1.19
N ALA A 411 23.90 -3.52 -1.77
CA ALA A 411 22.72 -4.16 -2.35
C ALA A 411 21.56 -4.24 -1.32
N VAL A 412 20.37 -3.93 -1.79
CA VAL A 412 19.12 -4.03 -1.02
C VAL A 412 18.18 -4.97 -1.75
N SER A 413 17.94 -6.14 -1.17
CA SER A 413 16.93 -7.08 -1.68
C SER A 413 15.52 -6.61 -1.33
N VAL A 414 14.52 -7.19 -2.00
CA VAL A 414 13.10 -6.99 -1.64
C VAL A 414 12.85 -7.29 -0.15
N HIS A 415 13.46 -8.36 0.37
CA HIS A 415 13.30 -8.74 1.78
C HIS A 415 13.96 -7.76 2.75
N ASP A 416 15.12 -7.18 2.38
CA ASP A 416 15.78 -6.13 3.19
C ASP A 416 14.92 -4.86 3.24
N PHE A 417 14.33 -4.51 2.11
CA PHE A 417 13.42 -3.39 2.00
C PHE A 417 12.18 -3.57 2.88
N GLN A 418 11.55 -4.74 2.79
CA GLN A 418 10.39 -5.11 3.63
C GLN A 418 10.75 -5.14 5.12
N ALA A 419 11.90 -5.74 5.49
CA ALA A 419 12.38 -5.74 6.87
C ALA A 419 12.58 -4.32 7.41
N THR A 420 13.10 -3.42 6.58
CA THR A 420 13.33 -2.01 6.94
C THR A 420 12.01 -1.25 7.15
N ILE A 421 11.00 -1.49 6.31
CA ILE A 421 9.65 -0.92 6.49
C ILE A 421 9.02 -1.41 7.80
N LEU A 422 9.09 -2.72 8.09
CA LEU A 422 8.56 -3.29 9.33
C LEU A 422 9.28 -2.75 10.56
N GLN A 423 10.61 -2.55 10.49
CA GLN A 423 11.42 -1.94 11.54
C GLN A 423 10.89 -0.54 11.92
N GLN A 424 10.52 0.29 10.96
CA GLN A 424 9.98 1.63 11.24
C GLN A 424 8.65 1.58 12.01
N LEU A 425 7.83 0.57 11.76
CA LEU A 425 6.59 0.30 12.49
C LEU A 425 6.79 -0.36 13.86
N GLY A 426 8.03 -0.56 14.30
CA GLY A 426 8.34 -1.25 15.56
C GLY A 426 8.13 -2.76 15.51
N ILE A 427 8.04 -3.33 14.31
CA ILE A 427 7.86 -4.76 14.09
C ILE A 427 9.21 -5.42 13.83
N ASP A 428 9.55 -6.38 14.66
CA ASP A 428 10.65 -7.31 14.39
C ASP A 428 10.19 -8.32 13.33
N HIS A 429 10.77 -8.23 12.15
CA HIS A 429 10.38 -9.06 11.00
C HIS A 429 10.69 -10.56 11.18
N GLU A 430 11.52 -10.91 12.16
CA GLU A 430 11.83 -12.30 12.49
C GLU A 430 10.87 -12.87 13.55
N ARG A 431 10.37 -12.02 14.46
CA ARG A 431 9.46 -12.40 15.54
C ARG A 431 7.99 -12.41 15.12
N LEU A 432 7.61 -11.58 14.13
CA LEU A 432 6.24 -11.57 13.62
C LEU A 432 6.03 -12.79 12.72
N THR A 433 5.49 -13.86 13.30
CA THR A 433 5.23 -15.12 12.62
C THR A 433 3.77 -15.53 12.68
N TYR A 434 3.36 -16.36 11.75
CA TYR A 434 2.06 -17.02 11.73
C TYR A 434 2.21 -18.51 11.44
N ARG A 435 1.64 -19.36 12.30
CA ARG A 435 1.67 -20.81 12.14
C ARG A 435 0.66 -21.28 11.11
N HIS A 436 1.13 -21.82 10.00
CA HIS A 436 0.29 -22.37 8.95
C HIS A 436 0.86 -23.68 8.42
N ALA A 437 0.00 -24.70 8.22
CA ALA A 437 0.40 -26.02 7.68
C ALA A 437 1.67 -26.61 8.31
N GLY A 438 1.84 -26.46 9.64
CA GLY A 438 2.97 -27.01 10.38
C GLY A 438 4.27 -26.19 10.37
N ARG A 439 4.30 -25.05 9.67
CA ARG A 439 5.46 -24.13 9.60
C ARG A 439 5.09 -22.75 10.14
N ASP A 440 6.06 -22.07 10.78
CA ASP A 440 5.96 -20.65 11.11
C ASP A 440 6.42 -19.80 9.91
N TYR A 441 5.51 -19.00 9.37
CA TYR A 441 5.77 -18.10 8.25
C TYR A 441 5.98 -16.68 8.75
N ARG A 442 6.81 -15.92 8.06
CA ARG A 442 7.00 -14.47 8.21
C ARG A 442 7.12 -13.83 6.83
N LEU A 443 6.89 -12.51 6.73
CA LEU A 443 6.93 -11.77 5.46
C LEU A 443 8.25 -12.00 4.71
N THR A 444 9.37 -11.90 5.41
CA THR A 444 10.72 -11.98 4.83
C THR A 444 11.26 -13.41 4.67
N ASP A 445 10.45 -14.42 4.95
CA ASP A 445 10.83 -15.84 4.94
C ASP A 445 12.10 -16.08 5.78
N VAL A 446 13.16 -16.64 5.20
CA VAL A 446 14.47 -16.86 5.84
C VAL A 446 15.48 -15.74 5.56
N HIS A 447 15.04 -14.67 4.89
CA HIS A 447 15.85 -13.57 4.42
C HIS A 447 15.53 -12.27 5.19
N GLY A 448 16.12 -11.19 4.74
CA GLY A 448 15.85 -9.83 5.21
C GLY A 448 16.86 -9.35 6.24
N ARG A 449 17.45 -8.22 5.94
CA ARG A 449 18.33 -7.42 6.81
C ARG A 449 17.74 -6.02 6.90
N VAL A 450 17.57 -5.50 8.09
CA VAL A 450 17.22 -4.09 8.26
C VAL A 450 18.38 -3.22 7.78
N VAL A 451 18.11 -2.31 6.86
CA VAL A 451 19.09 -1.34 6.33
C VAL A 451 19.22 -0.20 7.34
N LYS A 452 20.02 -0.42 8.40
CA LYS A 452 20.16 0.54 9.53
C LYS A 452 20.83 1.84 9.11
N GLU A 453 21.59 1.82 8.06
CA GLU A 453 22.38 2.94 7.56
C GLU A 453 21.52 4.11 7.05
N ILE A 454 20.26 3.84 6.74
CA ILE A 454 19.30 4.87 6.29
C ILE A 454 18.34 5.35 7.39
N LEU A 455 18.49 4.82 8.62
CA LEU A 455 17.65 5.11 9.80
C LEU A 455 18.25 6.14 10.73
#